data_cad28610dcc1878dd6e18bacbd11498f
#
_entry.id   cad28610dcc1878dd6e18bacbd11498f
#
_cell.length_a   1.000
_cell.length_b   1.000
_cell.length_c   1.000
_cell.angle_alpha   90.00
_cell.angle_beta   90.00
_cell.angle_gamma   90.00
#
_symmetry.space_group_name_H-M   'P 1'
#
loop_
_entity.id
_entity.type
_entity.pdbx_description
1 polymer ?
#
loop_
_entity_poly.entity_id
_entity_poly.type
_entity_poly.pdbx_seq_one_letter_code
_entity_poly.pdbx_strand_id
1 'polypeptide(L)'
;MEVPTVSVKDMLPFQRPREKFLTLGPSHLAMEELLAILLRTGVKGQSAISLASDIVQSFDDGVYGLNRMTVENLVKIKGIGTDKAVTLCAALEMGRRLGELKIKETYQDFSQPFVIAQYVMERLRHEDVEHVWAAMLTSRNKLIQLEHISNGGLVSSLVEQRAVFKKAIDCNAAAIILIHNHPSGDSRPSDEDIRLTKLFVSAGQFMGIPVLDHIVIGDNEFTSLSEIGKLS
;
A
#
# COMPACT_ATOMS: atom_id res chain seq x y z
N MET A 1 25.45 9.13 28.09
CA MET A 1 25.25 7.98 28.99
C MET A 1 24.56 6.90 28.17
N GLU A 2 25.27 5.82 27.86
CA GLU A 2 24.65 4.67 27.20
C GLU A 2 23.67 4.02 28.18
N VAL A 3 22.40 3.98 27.83
CA VAL A 3 21.39 3.22 28.58
C VAL A 3 21.73 1.76 28.42
N PRO A 4 21.99 0.99 29.50
CA PRO A 4 22.32 -0.41 29.39
C PRO A 4 21.17 -1.15 28.72
N THR A 5 21.44 -1.75 27.57
CA THR A 5 20.47 -2.56 26.81
C THR A 5 20.18 -3.84 27.59
N VAL A 6 19.04 -3.89 28.27
CA VAL A 6 18.58 -5.08 28.99
C VAL A 6 18.30 -6.19 27.98
N SER A 7 18.94 -7.34 28.13
CA SER A 7 18.64 -8.51 27.30
C SER A 7 17.19 -8.96 27.56
N VAL A 8 16.49 -9.42 26.53
CA VAL A 8 15.13 -9.97 26.69
C VAL A 8 15.09 -11.11 27.74
N LYS A 9 16.20 -11.83 27.92
CA LYS A 9 16.34 -12.89 28.96
C LYS A 9 16.37 -12.34 30.39
N ASP A 10 16.84 -11.11 30.57
CA ASP A 10 16.96 -10.46 31.87
C ASP A 10 15.66 -9.71 32.26
N MET A 11 14.69 -9.61 31.33
CA MET A 11 13.36 -9.08 31.60
C MET A 11 12.52 -10.06 32.41
N LEU A 12 11.63 -9.54 33.24
CA LEU A 12 10.65 -10.38 33.92
C LEU A 12 9.80 -11.14 32.88
N PRO A 13 9.42 -12.41 33.15
CA PRO A 13 8.69 -13.22 32.18
C PRO A 13 7.50 -12.51 31.54
N PHE A 14 6.66 -11.84 32.33
CA PHE A 14 5.47 -11.12 31.84
C PHE A 14 5.79 -9.88 30.97
N GLN A 15 7.04 -9.40 30.97
CA GLN A 15 7.50 -8.29 30.14
C GLN A 15 8.10 -8.74 28.80
N ARG A 16 8.38 -10.03 28.66
CA ARG A 16 8.95 -10.57 27.42
C ARG A 16 7.87 -10.61 26.34
N PRO A 17 8.13 -10.11 25.12
CA PRO A 17 7.09 -9.98 24.08
C PRO A 17 6.30 -11.25 23.80
N ARG A 18 6.96 -12.43 23.76
CA ARG A 18 6.28 -13.69 23.49
C ARG A 18 5.38 -14.15 24.64
N GLU A 19 5.84 -14.03 25.86
CA GLU A 19 5.09 -14.35 27.07
C GLU A 19 3.91 -13.38 27.24
N LYS A 20 4.15 -12.09 26.97
CA LYS A 20 3.11 -11.05 26.95
C LYS A 20 2.06 -11.33 25.87
N PHE A 21 2.47 -11.75 24.67
CA PHE A 21 1.56 -12.16 23.61
C PHE A 21 0.66 -13.32 24.02
N LEU A 22 1.23 -14.35 24.68
CA LEU A 22 0.49 -15.53 25.11
C LEU A 22 -0.47 -15.25 26.29
N THR A 23 -0.09 -14.34 27.18
CA THR A 23 -0.89 -14.07 28.40
C THR A 23 -1.92 -12.98 28.23
N LEU A 24 -1.60 -11.92 27.49
CA LEU A 24 -2.46 -10.73 27.32
C LEU A 24 -3.09 -10.62 25.92
N GLY A 25 -2.56 -11.37 24.96
CA GLY A 25 -2.98 -11.27 23.55
C GLY A 25 -2.24 -10.19 22.76
N PRO A 26 -2.31 -10.25 21.42
CA PRO A 26 -1.53 -9.39 20.52
C PRO A 26 -1.88 -7.90 20.62
N SER A 27 -3.11 -7.54 20.95
CA SER A 27 -3.56 -6.15 21.04
C SER A 27 -2.90 -5.36 22.19
N HIS A 28 -2.23 -6.03 23.11
CA HIS A 28 -1.53 -5.42 24.25
C HIS A 28 -0.04 -5.21 23.99
N LEU A 29 0.46 -5.55 22.81
CA LEU A 29 1.86 -5.35 22.44
C LEU A 29 2.03 -4.04 21.67
N ALA A 30 3.13 -3.35 21.96
CA ALA A 30 3.59 -2.25 21.13
C ALA A 30 4.13 -2.78 19.79
N MET A 31 4.23 -1.92 18.78
CA MET A 31 4.71 -2.32 17.46
C MET A 31 6.14 -2.88 17.52
N GLU A 32 7.01 -2.29 18.32
CA GLU A 32 8.39 -2.75 18.54
C GLU A 32 8.42 -4.16 19.17
N GLU A 33 7.46 -4.48 20.02
CA GLU A 33 7.33 -5.82 20.62
C GLU A 33 6.90 -6.86 19.58
N LEU A 34 5.97 -6.51 18.69
CA LEU A 34 5.54 -7.35 17.57
C LEU A 34 6.70 -7.59 16.58
N LEU A 35 7.41 -6.52 16.20
CA LEU A 35 8.61 -6.62 15.37
C LEU A 35 9.70 -7.48 16.03
N ALA A 36 9.92 -7.33 17.35
CA ALA A 36 10.90 -8.15 18.09
C ALA A 36 10.55 -9.64 18.07
N ILE A 37 9.26 -10.00 18.09
CA ILE A 37 8.81 -11.39 17.92
C ILE A 37 9.20 -11.94 16.54
N LEU A 38 9.01 -11.15 15.48
CA LEU A 38 9.35 -11.51 14.10
C LEU A 38 10.88 -11.61 13.90
N LEU A 39 11.63 -10.68 14.46
CA LEU A 39 13.10 -10.68 14.45
C LEU A 39 13.72 -11.88 15.18
N ARG A 40 13.01 -12.47 16.13
CA ARG A 40 13.37 -13.64 16.95
C ARG A 40 14.57 -13.40 17.88
N THR A 41 15.63 -12.79 17.38
CA THR A 41 16.89 -12.54 18.12
C THR A 41 17.41 -11.15 17.80
N GLY A 42 18.02 -10.52 18.79
CA GLY A 42 18.85 -9.33 18.58
C GLY A 42 20.19 -9.65 17.94
N VAL A 43 21.18 -8.83 18.18
CA VAL A 43 22.58 -8.99 17.81
C VAL A 43 23.47 -8.83 19.06
N LYS A 44 24.77 -9.10 18.93
CA LYS A 44 25.71 -8.93 20.05
C LYS A 44 25.63 -7.50 20.61
N GLY A 45 25.25 -7.38 21.88
CA GLY A 45 25.11 -6.11 22.58
C GLY A 45 23.77 -5.37 22.36
N GLN A 46 22.82 -5.94 21.62
CA GLN A 46 21.53 -5.30 21.35
C GLN A 46 20.38 -6.33 21.37
N SER A 47 19.34 -6.06 22.15
CA SER A 47 18.17 -6.94 22.24
C SER A 47 17.30 -6.86 20.97
N ALA A 48 16.42 -7.86 20.77
CA ALA A 48 15.45 -7.81 19.65
C ALA A 48 14.50 -6.62 19.73
N ILE A 49 14.12 -6.18 20.95
CA ILE A 49 13.26 -5.01 21.15
C ILE A 49 14.01 -3.73 20.78
N SER A 50 15.27 -3.57 21.23
CA SER A 50 16.07 -2.42 20.86
C SER A 50 16.32 -2.36 19.35
N LEU A 51 16.56 -3.51 18.70
CA LEU A 51 16.72 -3.59 17.26
C LEU A 51 15.41 -3.23 16.52
N ALA A 52 14.26 -3.64 17.06
CA ALA A 52 12.94 -3.25 16.54
C ALA A 52 12.69 -1.73 16.69
N SER A 53 13.11 -1.15 17.83
CA SER A 53 13.03 0.30 18.03
C SER A 53 13.89 1.06 17.02
N ASP A 54 15.10 0.59 16.72
CA ASP A 54 15.95 1.21 15.69
C ASP A 54 15.29 1.17 14.29
N ILE A 55 14.58 0.08 13.98
CA ILE A 55 13.81 0.00 12.72
C ILE A 55 12.74 1.09 12.68
N VAL A 56 11.92 1.22 13.71
CA VAL A 56 10.86 2.23 13.78
C VAL A 56 11.46 3.64 13.70
N GLN A 57 12.56 3.90 14.42
CA GLN A 57 13.23 5.20 14.43
C GLN A 57 13.99 5.53 13.14
N SER A 58 14.25 4.55 12.28
CA SER A 58 14.88 4.78 10.98
C SER A 58 13.96 5.47 9.96
N PHE A 59 12.68 5.60 10.28
CA PHE A 59 11.68 6.30 9.49
C PHE A 59 11.26 7.59 10.19
N ASP A 60 11.22 8.70 9.46
CA ASP A 60 10.89 10.03 10.00
C ASP A 60 9.48 10.09 10.63
N ASP A 61 8.55 9.30 10.09
CA ASP A 61 7.17 9.16 10.56
C ASP A 61 6.96 7.95 11.50
N GLY A 62 8.04 7.34 11.98
CA GLY A 62 8.02 6.28 12.99
C GLY A 62 7.28 5.03 12.51
N VAL A 63 6.23 4.61 13.24
CA VAL A 63 5.46 3.39 12.93
C VAL A 63 4.80 3.43 11.56
N TYR A 64 4.37 4.60 11.09
CA TYR A 64 3.75 4.75 9.76
C TYR A 64 4.74 4.46 8.62
N GLY A 65 6.02 4.73 8.82
CA GLY A 65 7.08 4.42 7.86
C GLY A 65 7.32 2.93 7.62
N LEU A 66 6.79 2.07 8.50
CA LEU A 66 6.91 0.62 8.32
C LEU A 66 6.27 0.13 7.01
N ASN A 67 5.26 0.82 6.49
CA ASN A 67 4.63 0.49 5.22
C ASN A 67 5.55 0.69 4.01
N ARG A 68 6.64 1.49 4.17
CA ARG A 68 7.67 1.73 3.15
C ARG A 68 8.90 0.84 3.30
N MET A 69 8.85 -0.16 4.19
CA MET A 69 9.97 -1.08 4.39
C MET A 69 10.27 -1.86 3.12
N THR A 70 11.51 -1.76 2.65
CA THR A 70 12.08 -2.62 1.61
C THR A 70 13.25 -3.41 2.17
N VAL A 71 13.60 -4.51 1.53
CA VAL A 71 14.78 -5.29 1.92
C VAL A 71 16.04 -4.43 1.85
N GLU A 72 16.17 -3.59 0.81
CA GLU A 72 17.30 -2.69 0.59
C GLU A 72 17.46 -1.67 1.72
N ASN A 73 16.35 -1.12 2.24
CA ASN A 73 16.38 -0.16 3.33
C ASN A 73 16.71 -0.82 4.66
N LEU A 74 16.09 -1.96 4.93
CA LEU A 74 16.27 -2.69 6.18
C LEU A 74 17.69 -3.23 6.37
N VAL A 75 18.35 -3.73 5.32
CA VAL A 75 19.71 -4.25 5.43
C VAL A 75 20.76 -3.17 5.72
N LYS A 76 20.44 -1.88 5.56
CA LYS A 76 21.31 -0.78 5.97
C LYS A 76 21.34 -0.60 7.50
N ILE A 77 20.34 -1.12 8.21
CA ILE A 77 20.26 -1.06 9.67
C ILE A 77 21.21 -2.12 10.26
N LYS A 78 22.13 -1.67 11.10
CA LYS A 78 23.10 -2.57 11.75
C LYS A 78 22.38 -3.68 12.53
N GLY A 79 22.64 -4.94 12.17
CA GLY A 79 22.02 -6.09 12.82
C GLY A 79 20.81 -6.69 12.09
N ILE A 80 20.39 -6.07 11.00
CA ILE A 80 19.40 -6.62 10.09
C ILE A 80 20.10 -7.21 8.86
N GLY A 81 20.15 -8.52 8.79
CA GLY A 81 20.57 -9.24 7.60
C GLY A 81 19.40 -9.52 6.67
N THR A 82 19.68 -10.04 5.48
CA THR A 82 18.67 -10.35 4.45
C THR A 82 17.51 -11.20 4.99
N ASP A 83 17.79 -12.23 5.78
CA ASP A 83 16.75 -13.13 6.31
C ASP A 83 15.74 -12.40 7.21
N LYS A 84 16.22 -11.52 8.11
CA LYS A 84 15.37 -10.70 8.96
C LYS A 84 14.58 -9.70 8.15
N ALA A 85 15.21 -9.02 7.19
CA ALA A 85 14.57 -8.05 6.29
C ALA A 85 13.44 -8.71 5.48
N VAL A 86 13.70 -9.84 4.84
CA VAL A 86 12.69 -10.60 4.11
C VAL A 86 11.52 -11.05 5.00
N THR A 87 11.82 -11.51 6.23
CA THR A 87 10.79 -11.92 7.19
C THR A 87 9.84 -10.75 7.52
N LEU A 88 10.39 -9.57 7.77
CA LEU A 88 9.59 -8.37 8.08
C LEU A 88 8.76 -7.93 6.88
N CYS A 89 9.38 -7.82 5.70
CA CYS A 89 8.66 -7.45 4.47
C CYS A 89 7.54 -8.46 4.14
N ALA A 90 7.79 -9.76 4.32
CA ALA A 90 6.77 -10.78 4.09
C ALA A 90 5.60 -10.66 5.07
N ALA A 91 5.86 -10.35 6.34
CA ALA A 91 4.78 -10.16 7.34
C ALA A 91 3.91 -8.94 7.01
N LEU A 92 4.51 -7.83 6.56
CA LEU A 92 3.78 -6.64 6.13
C LEU A 92 2.94 -6.92 4.87
N GLU A 93 3.52 -7.59 3.89
CA GLU A 93 2.80 -7.97 2.67
C GLU A 93 1.62 -8.89 2.97
N MET A 94 1.76 -9.83 3.91
CA MET A 94 0.62 -10.64 4.38
C MET A 94 -0.48 -9.77 4.99
N GLY A 95 -0.12 -8.82 5.86
CA GLY A 95 -1.06 -7.87 6.46
C GLY A 95 -1.81 -7.05 5.42
N ARG A 96 -1.10 -6.52 4.41
CA ARG A 96 -1.67 -5.77 3.30
C ARG A 96 -2.67 -6.63 2.49
N ARG A 97 -2.29 -7.86 2.10
CA ARG A 97 -3.18 -8.78 1.37
C ARG A 97 -4.43 -9.15 2.16
N LEU A 98 -4.31 -9.40 3.47
CA LEU A 98 -5.45 -9.68 4.32
C LEU A 98 -6.40 -8.48 4.41
N GLY A 99 -5.87 -7.26 4.49
CA GLY A 99 -6.66 -6.03 4.42
C GLY A 99 -7.44 -5.90 3.11
N GLU A 100 -6.79 -6.15 1.97
CA GLU A 100 -7.44 -6.12 0.65
C GLU A 100 -8.55 -7.18 0.53
N LEU A 101 -8.31 -8.41 1.01
CA LEU A 101 -9.33 -9.46 1.01
C LEU A 101 -10.55 -9.05 1.84
N LYS A 102 -10.33 -8.47 3.02
CA LYS A 102 -11.42 -7.98 3.88
C LYS A 102 -12.26 -6.91 3.18
N ILE A 103 -11.64 -5.99 2.44
CA ILE A 103 -12.36 -4.97 1.66
C ILE A 103 -13.19 -5.65 0.57
N LYS A 104 -12.62 -6.60 -0.20
CA LYS A 104 -13.36 -7.36 -1.22
C LYS A 104 -14.55 -8.14 -0.65
N GLU A 105 -14.43 -8.69 0.55
CA GLU A 105 -15.53 -9.40 1.22
C GLU A 105 -16.61 -8.44 1.72
N THR A 106 -16.20 -7.28 2.24
CA THR A 106 -17.11 -6.28 2.82
C THR A 106 -17.90 -5.53 1.76
N TYR A 107 -17.24 -5.14 0.67
CA TYR A 107 -17.84 -4.31 -0.36
C TYR A 107 -18.10 -5.08 -1.65
N GLN A 108 -19.31 -4.95 -2.17
CA GLN A 108 -19.74 -5.60 -3.41
C GLN A 108 -19.67 -4.67 -4.64
N ASP A 109 -19.61 -3.36 -4.42
CA ASP A 109 -19.62 -2.34 -5.46
C ASP A 109 -18.34 -1.51 -5.42
N PHE A 110 -17.44 -1.81 -6.34
CA PHE A 110 -16.17 -1.11 -6.51
C PHE A 110 -16.27 0.16 -7.38
N SER A 111 -17.46 0.49 -7.91
CA SER A 111 -17.67 1.76 -8.57
C SER A 111 -17.78 2.94 -7.59
N GLN A 112 -17.92 2.65 -6.29
CA GLN A 112 -17.92 3.68 -5.25
C GLN A 112 -16.50 4.21 -5.05
N PRO A 113 -16.23 5.54 -5.21
CA PRO A 113 -14.88 6.10 -5.11
C PRO A 113 -14.16 5.75 -3.81
N PHE A 114 -14.86 5.81 -2.68
CA PHE A 114 -14.32 5.46 -1.38
C PHE A 114 -13.86 3.99 -1.30
N VAL A 115 -14.60 3.06 -1.90
CA VAL A 115 -14.28 1.62 -1.84
C VAL A 115 -12.99 1.32 -2.58
N ILE A 116 -12.87 1.83 -3.82
CA ILE A 116 -11.65 1.60 -4.61
C ILE A 116 -10.46 2.34 -4.02
N ALA A 117 -10.64 3.56 -3.51
CA ALA A 117 -9.59 4.30 -2.83
C ALA A 117 -9.08 3.55 -1.60
N GLN A 118 -9.95 3.06 -0.72
CA GLN A 118 -9.55 2.24 0.43
C GLN A 118 -8.80 0.96 0.00
N TYR A 119 -9.24 0.32 -1.07
CA TYR A 119 -8.62 -0.92 -1.55
C TYR A 119 -7.16 -0.73 -1.98
N VAL A 120 -6.84 0.44 -2.55
CA VAL A 120 -5.50 0.72 -3.08
C VAL A 120 -4.66 1.61 -2.15
N MET A 121 -5.24 2.26 -1.14
CA MET A 121 -4.59 3.26 -0.29
C MET A 121 -3.26 2.77 0.26
N GLU A 122 -3.25 1.66 0.98
CA GLU A 122 -2.04 1.12 1.63
C GLU A 122 -0.98 0.62 0.63
N ARG A 123 -1.36 0.47 -0.61
CA ARG A 123 -0.43 0.09 -1.70
C ARG A 123 0.25 1.30 -2.31
N LEU A 124 -0.44 2.46 -2.38
CA LEU A 124 -0.05 3.57 -3.24
C LEU A 124 0.40 4.83 -2.49
N ARG A 125 -0.15 5.10 -1.30
CA ARG A 125 0.10 6.37 -0.60
C ARG A 125 1.56 6.62 -0.20
N HIS A 126 2.38 5.57 -0.13
CA HIS A 126 3.77 5.66 0.31
C HIS A 126 4.78 5.43 -0.83
N GLU A 127 4.31 5.34 -2.06
CA GLU A 127 5.20 5.16 -3.21
C GLU A 127 5.92 6.47 -3.54
N ASP A 128 7.25 6.40 -3.67
CA ASP A 128 8.11 7.55 -3.98
C ASP A 128 8.03 7.98 -5.45
N VAL A 129 7.39 7.17 -6.28
CA VAL A 129 7.18 7.41 -7.72
C VAL A 129 5.69 7.35 -8.01
N GLU A 130 5.27 8.09 -8.99
CA GLU A 130 3.90 8.03 -9.50
C GLU A 130 3.65 6.70 -10.23
N HIS A 131 2.60 6.00 -9.85
CA HIS A 131 2.18 4.74 -10.44
C HIS A 131 0.78 4.87 -11.00
N VAL A 132 0.56 4.36 -12.20
CA VAL A 132 -0.77 4.28 -12.80
C VAL A 132 -1.28 2.86 -12.75
N TRP A 133 -2.50 2.72 -12.28
CA TRP A 133 -3.23 1.47 -12.18
C TRP A 133 -4.60 1.57 -12.85
N ALA A 134 -5.15 0.42 -13.22
CA ALA A 134 -6.52 0.32 -13.71
C ALA A 134 -7.24 -0.83 -13.01
N ALA A 135 -8.36 -0.51 -12.39
CA ALA A 135 -9.27 -1.51 -11.82
C ALA A 135 -10.24 -1.97 -12.90
N MET A 136 -10.27 -3.27 -13.17
CA MET A 136 -11.14 -3.92 -14.14
C MET A 136 -12.40 -4.42 -13.43
N LEU A 137 -13.58 -4.03 -13.90
CA LEU A 137 -14.84 -4.30 -13.23
C LEU A 137 -15.77 -5.16 -14.09
N THR A 138 -16.56 -6.01 -13.42
CA THR A 138 -17.69 -6.69 -14.04
C THR A 138 -18.85 -5.72 -14.27
N SER A 139 -19.89 -6.15 -15.03
CA SER A 139 -21.15 -5.40 -15.21
C SER A 139 -21.93 -5.16 -13.89
N ARG A 140 -21.55 -5.80 -12.81
CA ARG A 140 -22.08 -5.59 -11.45
C ARG A 140 -21.10 -4.82 -10.55
N ASN A 141 -20.15 -4.13 -11.14
CA ASN A 141 -19.11 -3.34 -10.48
C ASN A 141 -18.24 -4.15 -9.48
N LYS A 142 -18.16 -5.47 -9.63
CA LYS A 142 -17.23 -6.27 -8.83
C LYS A 142 -15.85 -6.19 -9.44
N LEU A 143 -14.83 -6.07 -8.58
CA LEU A 143 -13.43 -6.04 -9.02
C LEU A 143 -13.01 -7.41 -9.57
N ILE A 144 -12.68 -7.47 -10.86
CA ILE A 144 -12.06 -8.62 -11.51
C ILE A 144 -10.59 -8.68 -11.10
N GLN A 145 -9.86 -7.61 -11.43
CA GLN A 145 -8.43 -7.47 -11.11
C GLN A 145 -8.00 -6.00 -11.09
N LEU A 146 -6.88 -5.74 -10.43
CA LEU A 146 -6.19 -4.46 -10.40
C LEU A 146 -4.89 -4.62 -11.19
N GLU A 147 -4.74 -3.89 -12.28
CA GLU A 147 -3.58 -3.96 -13.18
C GLU A 147 -2.68 -2.75 -13.01
N HIS A 148 -1.39 -3.01 -12.81
CA HIS A 148 -0.37 -1.97 -12.87
C HIS A 148 -0.07 -1.65 -14.34
N ILE A 149 -0.12 -0.37 -14.70
CA ILE A 149 0.01 0.09 -16.09
C ILE A 149 1.38 0.70 -16.34
N SER A 150 1.80 1.67 -15.52
CA SER A 150 3.09 2.35 -15.70
C SER A 150 3.66 2.90 -14.40
N ASN A 151 4.98 3.15 -14.42
CA ASN A 151 5.72 3.92 -13.43
C ASN A 151 6.06 5.29 -14.04
N GLY A 152 5.99 6.38 -13.25
CA GLY A 152 6.37 7.71 -13.70
C GLY A 152 5.21 8.55 -14.23
N GLY A 153 4.01 8.28 -13.76
CA GLY A 153 2.81 9.07 -14.04
C GLY A 153 2.08 8.73 -15.33
N LEU A 154 0.98 9.44 -15.55
CA LEU A 154 0.21 9.37 -16.80
C LEU A 154 0.95 10.12 -17.92
N VAL A 155 2.14 9.64 -18.30
CA VAL A 155 2.84 10.20 -19.46
C VAL A 155 2.00 9.92 -20.71
N SER A 156 1.63 10.96 -21.39
CA SER A 156 0.70 11.07 -22.51
C SER A 156 1.03 10.17 -23.71
N SER A 157 0.94 8.85 -23.56
CA SER A 157 1.14 7.99 -24.73
C SER A 157 -0.13 7.22 -25.06
N LEU A 158 -0.47 7.23 -26.36
CA LEU A 158 -1.40 6.27 -26.95
C LEU A 158 -1.07 4.81 -26.57
N VAL A 159 0.16 4.55 -26.14
CA VAL A 159 0.64 3.25 -25.69
C VAL A 159 -0.04 2.83 -24.40
N GLU A 160 -0.23 3.75 -23.42
CA GLU A 160 -0.87 3.44 -22.15
C GLU A 160 -2.37 3.16 -22.31
N GLN A 161 -3.09 3.95 -23.13
CA GLN A 161 -4.48 3.67 -23.43
C GLN A 161 -4.64 2.28 -24.05
N ARG A 162 -3.81 1.95 -25.05
CA ARG A 162 -3.82 0.62 -25.67
C ARG A 162 -3.53 -0.50 -24.66
N ALA A 163 -2.60 -0.29 -23.74
CA ALA A 163 -2.25 -1.27 -22.71
C ALA A 163 -3.44 -1.51 -21.75
N VAL A 164 -4.07 -0.44 -21.27
CA VAL A 164 -5.23 -0.51 -20.38
C VAL A 164 -6.40 -1.24 -21.06
N PHE A 165 -6.81 -0.80 -22.26
CA PHE A 165 -7.96 -1.41 -22.94
C PHE A 165 -7.67 -2.84 -23.42
N LYS A 166 -6.43 -3.15 -23.79
CA LYS A 166 -6.04 -4.53 -24.08
C LYS A 166 -6.26 -5.43 -22.85
N LYS A 167 -5.80 -4.99 -21.67
CA LYS A 167 -6.02 -5.74 -20.41
C LYS A 167 -7.50 -5.86 -20.08
N ALA A 168 -8.28 -4.81 -20.27
CA ALA A 168 -9.73 -4.81 -20.05
C ALA A 168 -10.43 -5.83 -20.94
N ILE A 169 -10.05 -5.92 -22.23
CA ILE A 169 -10.58 -6.92 -23.17
C ILE A 169 -10.15 -8.31 -22.77
N ASP A 170 -8.87 -8.54 -22.46
CA ASP A 170 -8.31 -9.85 -22.11
C ASP A 170 -9.03 -10.47 -20.89
N CYS A 171 -9.48 -9.66 -19.93
CA CYS A 171 -10.23 -10.13 -18.75
C CYS A 171 -11.77 -9.97 -18.86
N ASN A 172 -12.31 -9.58 -20.02
CA ASN A 172 -13.73 -9.31 -20.23
C ASN A 172 -14.30 -8.29 -19.25
N ALA A 173 -13.58 -7.22 -18.97
CA ALA A 173 -14.07 -6.12 -18.14
C ALA A 173 -15.24 -5.39 -18.80
N ALA A 174 -16.29 -5.12 -18.03
CA ALA A 174 -17.43 -4.34 -18.48
C ALA A 174 -17.20 -2.82 -18.29
N ALA A 175 -16.30 -2.44 -17.38
CA ALA A 175 -15.93 -1.05 -17.12
C ALA A 175 -14.55 -1.01 -16.46
N ILE A 176 -13.93 0.17 -16.42
CA ILE A 176 -12.66 0.41 -15.75
C ILE A 176 -12.72 1.64 -14.85
N ILE A 177 -11.84 1.67 -13.82
CA ILE A 177 -11.52 2.87 -13.06
C ILE A 177 -10.01 3.07 -13.16
N LEU A 178 -9.59 4.29 -13.51
CA LEU A 178 -8.19 4.70 -13.49
C LEU A 178 -7.80 5.10 -12.07
N ILE A 179 -6.55 4.85 -11.70
CA ILE A 179 -6.03 5.18 -10.38
C ILE A 179 -4.57 5.59 -10.54
N HIS A 180 -4.16 6.67 -9.89
CA HIS A 180 -2.74 6.98 -9.72
C HIS A 180 -2.48 7.63 -8.35
N ASN A 181 -1.24 7.60 -7.90
CA ASN A 181 -0.81 8.26 -6.68
C ASN A 181 0.04 9.49 -6.99
N HIS A 182 -0.05 10.48 -6.11
CA HIS A 182 0.88 11.59 -6.08
C HIS A 182 1.91 11.41 -4.95
N PRO A 183 3.22 11.27 -5.26
CA PRO A 183 4.27 11.16 -4.25
C PRO A 183 4.35 12.37 -3.30
N SER A 184 3.80 13.52 -3.70
CA SER A 184 3.69 14.70 -2.86
C SER A 184 2.73 14.54 -1.68
N GLY A 185 1.86 13.52 -1.70
CA GLY A 185 0.79 13.30 -0.75
C GLY A 185 -0.49 14.12 -1.01
N ASP A 186 -0.49 15.07 -1.94
CA ASP A 186 -1.65 15.90 -2.29
C ASP A 186 -2.48 15.21 -3.38
N SER A 187 -3.73 14.86 -3.08
CA SER A 187 -4.62 14.15 -4.01
C SER A 187 -5.28 15.03 -5.08
N ARG A 188 -4.96 16.33 -5.16
CA ARG A 188 -5.54 17.22 -6.17
C ARG A 188 -5.06 16.87 -7.57
N PRO A 189 -5.96 16.57 -8.52
CA PRO A 189 -5.58 16.25 -9.88
C PRO A 189 -4.96 17.47 -10.59
N SER A 190 -3.93 17.24 -11.38
CA SER A 190 -3.35 18.23 -12.28
C SER A 190 -4.23 18.43 -13.51
N ASP A 191 -3.98 19.52 -14.25
CA ASP A 191 -4.66 19.75 -15.54
C ASP A 191 -4.33 18.65 -16.56
N GLU A 192 -3.14 18.07 -16.47
CA GLU A 192 -2.72 16.94 -17.31
C GLU A 192 -3.50 15.67 -16.99
N ASP A 193 -3.74 15.36 -15.70
CA ASP A 193 -4.56 14.23 -15.27
C ASP A 193 -5.99 14.35 -15.81
N ILE A 194 -6.57 15.55 -15.73
CA ILE A 194 -7.90 15.82 -16.24
C ILE A 194 -7.94 15.66 -17.77
N ARG A 195 -6.95 16.19 -18.48
CA ARG A 195 -6.86 16.08 -19.94
C ARG A 195 -6.74 14.62 -20.37
N LEU A 196 -5.88 13.85 -19.74
CA LEU A 196 -5.68 12.43 -20.05
C LEU A 196 -6.91 11.60 -19.71
N THR A 197 -7.57 11.88 -18.58
CA THR A 197 -8.81 11.21 -18.21
C THR A 197 -9.86 11.35 -19.32
N LYS A 198 -10.05 12.54 -19.89
CA LYS A 198 -10.99 12.77 -20.99
C LYS A 198 -10.66 11.93 -22.23
N LEU A 199 -9.38 11.74 -22.54
CA LEU A 199 -8.97 10.87 -23.64
C LEU A 199 -9.31 9.39 -23.35
N PHE A 200 -9.10 8.93 -22.12
CA PHE A 200 -9.48 7.57 -21.72
C PHE A 200 -11.00 7.37 -21.74
N VAL A 201 -11.77 8.34 -21.24
CA VAL A 201 -13.24 8.31 -21.29
C VAL A 201 -13.74 8.20 -22.71
N SER A 202 -13.21 9.03 -23.63
CA SER A 202 -13.58 9.00 -25.06
C SER A 202 -13.25 7.66 -25.71
N ALA A 203 -12.06 7.12 -25.44
CA ALA A 203 -11.65 5.82 -25.94
C ALA A 203 -12.53 4.68 -25.39
N GLY A 204 -12.83 4.72 -24.09
CA GLY A 204 -13.68 3.73 -23.42
C GLY A 204 -15.11 3.73 -23.96
N GLN A 205 -15.68 4.89 -24.23
CA GLN A 205 -16.99 5.02 -24.89
C GLN A 205 -17.00 4.38 -26.28
N PHE A 206 -15.96 4.65 -27.07
CA PHE A 206 -15.84 4.06 -28.42
C PHE A 206 -15.70 2.54 -28.37
N MET A 207 -14.98 2.01 -27.38
CA MET A 207 -14.73 0.56 -27.22
C MET A 207 -15.85 -0.18 -26.48
N GLY A 208 -16.87 0.52 -25.96
CA GLY A 208 -17.91 -0.08 -25.13
C GLY A 208 -17.44 -0.54 -23.74
N ILE A 209 -16.31 -0.01 -23.27
CA ILE A 209 -15.73 -0.26 -21.94
C ILE A 209 -15.58 1.09 -21.22
N PRO A 210 -16.64 1.62 -20.59
CA PRO A 210 -16.62 2.96 -20.00
C PRO A 210 -15.59 3.08 -18.88
N VAL A 211 -14.98 4.26 -18.79
CA VAL A 211 -14.21 4.69 -17.62
C VAL A 211 -15.22 5.29 -16.63
N LEU A 212 -15.43 4.63 -15.49
CA LEU A 212 -16.41 5.07 -14.49
C LEU A 212 -15.87 6.20 -13.62
N ASP A 213 -14.57 6.19 -13.34
CA ASP A 213 -13.91 7.21 -12.53
C ASP A 213 -12.40 7.24 -12.79
N HIS A 214 -11.77 8.26 -12.25
CA HIS A 214 -10.33 8.36 -12.08
C HIS A 214 -10.04 8.84 -10.65
N ILE A 215 -9.32 8.01 -9.88
CA ILE A 215 -9.02 8.24 -8.48
C ILE A 215 -7.56 8.66 -8.34
N VAL A 216 -7.33 9.81 -7.74
CA VAL A 216 -6.00 10.29 -7.36
C VAL A 216 -5.77 10.01 -5.88
N ILE A 217 -4.71 9.29 -5.55
CA ILE A 217 -4.34 8.90 -4.19
C ILE A 217 -3.27 9.85 -3.67
N GLY A 218 -3.54 10.48 -2.53
CA GLY A 218 -2.60 11.23 -1.72
C GLY A 218 -2.25 10.49 -0.43
N ASP A 219 -1.74 11.20 0.58
CA ASP A 219 -1.45 10.62 1.90
C ASP A 219 -2.71 10.60 2.78
N ASN A 220 -3.31 9.42 2.93
CA ASN A 220 -4.59 9.19 3.61
C ASN A 220 -5.78 9.99 3.06
N GLU A 221 -5.66 10.50 1.86
CA GLU A 221 -6.72 11.21 1.15
C GLU A 221 -6.81 10.76 -0.32
N PHE A 222 -7.94 11.01 -0.94
CA PHE A 222 -8.12 10.75 -2.36
C PHE A 222 -9.05 11.79 -2.99
N THR A 223 -8.95 11.91 -4.31
CA THR A 223 -9.88 12.72 -5.11
C THR A 223 -10.47 11.86 -6.21
N SER A 224 -11.79 11.87 -6.36
CA SER A 224 -12.53 11.29 -7.48
C SER A 224 -12.81 12.36 -8.52
N LEU A 225 -12.36 12.16 -9.76
CA LEU A 225 -12.63 13.09 -10.85
C LEU A 225 -14.11 13.08 -11.25
N SER A 226 -14.80 11.97 -11.05
CA SER A 226 -16.25 11.87 -11.25
C SER A 226 -17.01 12.75 -10.26
N GLU A 227 -16.69 12.67 -8.96
CA GLU A 227 -17.36 13.45 -7.90
C GLU A 227 -17.13 14.95 -8.05
N ILE A 228 -15.94 15.37 -8.51
CA ILE A 228 -15.64 16.79 -8.75
C ILE A 228 -16.07 17.29 -10.15
N GLY A 229 -16.76 16.44 -10.95
CA GLY A 229 -17.29 16.80 -12.27
C GLY A 229 -16.22 17.03 -13.34
N LYS A 230 -15.08 16.36 -13.25
CA LYS A 230 -13.94 16.48 -14.19
C LYS A 230 -13.71 15.24 -15.08
N LEU A 231 -14.62 14.27 -15.01
CA LEU A 231 -14.51 13.05 -15.80
C LEU A 231 -14.88 13.27 -17.27
N SER A 232 -15.77 14.20 -17.56
CA SER A 232 -16.29 14.53 -18.93
C SER A 232 -15.68 15.79 -19.52
#